data_5cb9ba12d7e5fc923bbee91291797fe3
#
_entry.id   5cb9ba12d7e5fc923bbee91291797fe3
#
_cell.length_a   1.000
_cell.length_b   1.000
_cell.length_c   1.000
_cell.angle_alpha   90.00
_cell.angle_beta   90.00
_cell.angle_gamma   90.00
#
_symmetry.space_group_name_H-M   'P 1'
#
loop_
_entity.id
_entity.type
_entity.pdbx_description
1 polymer ?
#
loop_
_entity_poly.entity_id
_entity_poly.type
_entity_poly.pdbx_seq_one_letter_code
_entity_poly.pdbx_strand_id
1 'polypeptide(L)' 'MMEFQMHNVRSVSADPIEAQVIPCSGRVFFVRKLRITDDKGVTLTLRLFSDSAEGLKIAEFSEVAA' A
#
# COMPACT_ATOMS: atom_id res chain seq x y z
N MET A 1 1.96 -16.65 -8.71
CA MET A 1 2.41 -15.43 -8.05
C MET A 1 2.21 -14.23 -8.97
N MET A 2 1.73 -13.14 -8.42
CA MET A 2 1.52 -11.90 -9.17
C MET A 2 2.73 -10.98 -8.95
N GLU A 3 3.24 -10.44 -10.03
CA GLU A 3 4.41 -9.58 -9.95
C GLU A 3 4.23 -8.37 -10.85
N PHE A 4 4.54 -7.20 -10.33
CA PHE A 4 4.58 -5.97 -11.09
C PHE A 4 5.99 -5.42 -11.08
N GLN A 5 6.43 -4.92 -12.24
CA GLN A 5 7.74 -4.28 -12.33
C GLN A 5 7.57 -2.84 -12.77
N MET A 6 8.28 -1.96 -12.11
CA MET A 6 8.28 -0.55 -12.42
C MET A 6 9.71 -0.04 -12.36
N HIS A 7 10.15 0.63 -13.40
CA HIS A 7 11.54 1.07 -13.52
C HIS A 7 11.66 2.56 -13.23
N ASN A 8 12.82 2.97 -12.76
CA ASN A 8 13.14 4.37 -12.50
C ASN A 8 12.19 4.99 -11.49
N VAL A 9 11.90 4.25 -10.43
CA VAL A 9 11.03 4.72 -9.37
C VAL A 9 11.71 5.87 -8.63
N ARG A 10 10.99 6.96 -8.47
CA ARG A 10 11.47 8.14 -7.77
C ARG A 10 10.96 8.21 -6.34
N SER A 11 9.74 7.77 -6.10
CA SER A 11 9.18 7.81 -4.77
C SER A 11 8.20 6.67 -4.55
N VAL A 12 8.16 6.20 -3.31
CA VAL A 12 7.17 5.23 -2.84
C VAL A 12 6.60 5.80 -1.55
N SER A 13 5.28 5.88 -1.48
CA SER A 13 4.61 6.34 -0.28
C SER A 13 3.45 5.42 0.07
N ALA A 14 3.14 5.34 1.36
CA ALA A 14 2.03 4.56 1.86
C ALA A 14 1.15 5.47 2.71
N ASP A 15 -0.15 5.45 2.44
CA ASP A 15 -1.11 6.15 3.28
C ASP A 15 -1.30 5.37 4.59
N PRO A 16 -1.82 6.00 5.64
CA PRO A 16 -2.18 5.29 6.85
C PRO A 16 -3.21 4.19 6.59
N ILE A 17 -3.19 3.16 7.41
CA ILE A 17 -4.18 2.11 7.36
C ILE A 17 -5.52 2.66 7.85
N GLU A 18 -6.57 2.50 7.05
CA GLU A 18 -7.92 2.94 7.41
C GLU A 18 -8.81 1.75 7.71
N ALA A 19 -9.57 1.86 8.78
CA ALA A 19 -10.61 0.89 9.10
C ALA A 19 -11.92 1.34 8.47
N GLN A 20 -12.62 0.41 7.82
CA GLN A 20 -13.94 0.66 7.23
C GLN A 20 -14.91 -0.41 7.68
N VAL A 21 -16.18 -0.04 7.76
CA VAL A 21 -17.23 -0.94 8.21
C VAL A 21 -18.18 -1.20 7.05
N ILE A 22 -18.53 -2.48 6.86
CA ILE A 22 -19.54 -2.86 5.89
C ILE A 22 -20.91 -2.63 6.56
N PRO A 23 -21.74 -1.71 6.05
CA PRO A 23 -22.97 -1.32 6.75
C PRO A 23 -23.94 -2.46 7.04
N CYS A 24 -24.06 -3.42 6.12
CA CYS A 24 -25.04 -4.50 6.24
C CYS A 24 -24.67 -5.54 7.29
N SER A 25 -23.39 -5.79 7.49
CA SER A 25 -22.93 -6.88 8.35
C SER A 25 -22.21 -6.40 9.61
N GLY A 26 -21.82 -5.13 9.65
CA GLY A 26 -21.00 -4.60 10.71
C GLY A 26 -19.56 -5.12 10.70
N ARG A 27 -19.16 -5.85 9.66
CA ARG A 27 -17.80 -6.35 9.56
C ARG A 27 -16.85 -5.21 9.28
N VAL A 28 -15.70 -5.27 9.93
CA VAL A 28 -14.64 -4.28 9.74
C VAL A 28 -13.59 -4.86 8.81
N PHE A 29 -13.17 -4.06 7.85
CA PHE A 29 -12.03 -4.39 7.01
C PHE A 29 -11.09 -3.19 6.97
N PHE A 30 -9.89 -3.42 6.52
CA PHE A 30 -8.84 -2.41 6.50
C PHE A 30 -8.36 -2.18 5.08
N VAL A 31 -8.04 -0.93 4.78
CA VAL A 31 -7.59 -0.51 3.46
C VAL A 31 -6.31 0.29 3.60
N ARG A 32 -5.39 0.07 2.70
CA ARG A 32 -4.19 0.90 2.61
C ARG A 32 -3.85 1.17 1.16
N LYS A 33 -3.44 2.38 0.87
CA LYS A 33 -2.98 2.76 -0.46
C LYS A 33 -1.47 2.90 -0.48
N LEU A 34 -0.86 2.34 -1.50
CA LEU A 34 0.54 2.56 -1.84
C LEU A 34 0.59 3.36 -3.12
N ARG A 35 1.47 4.35 -3.17
CA ARG A 35 1.69 5.15 -4.37
C ARG A 35 3.13 5.08 -4.76
N ILE A 36 3.36 4.73 -6.02
CA ILE A 36 4.70 4.58 -6.58
C ILE A 36 4.78 5.50 -7.78
N THR A 37 5.74 6.42 -7.77
CA THR A 37 5.90 7.40 -8.85
C THR A 37 7.26 7.22 -9.49
N ASP A 38 7.27 7.19 -10.82
CA ASP A 38 8.52 7.10 -11.57
C ASP A 38 9.09 8.48 -11.91
N ASP A 39 10.21 8.49 -12.61
CA ASP A 39 10.92 9.72 -12.97
C ASP A 39 10.19 10.55 -14.04
N LYS A 40 9.18 9.98 -14.68
CA LYS A 40 8.37 10.68 -15.68
C LYS A 40 7.07 11.22 -15.11
N GLY A 41 6.85 11.05 -13.81
CA GLY A 41 5.65 11.52 -13.15
C GLY A 41 4.47 10.56 -13.24
N VAL A 42 4.68 9.35 -13.76
CA VAL A 42 3.62 8.33 -13.79
C VAL A 42 3.48 7.73 -12.40
N THR A 43 2.26 7.71 -11.89
CA THR A 43 1.97 7.16 -10.56
C THR A 43 1.13 5.91 -10.66
N LEU A 44 1.60 4.86 -10.02
CA LEU A 44 0.83 3.64 -9.82
C LEU A 44 0.28 3.65 -8.41
N THR A 45 -1.03 3.47 -8.28
CA THR A 45 -1.69 3.38 -6.98
C THR A 45 -2.20 1.96 -6.77
N LEU A 46 -1.81 1.37 -5.65
CA LEU A 46 -2.30 0.06 -5.23
C LEU A 46 -3.19 0.25 -4.02
N ARG A 47 -4.40 -0.31 -4.09
CA ARG A 47 -5.30 -0.35 -2.94
C ARG A 47 -5.30 -1.76 -2.39
N LEU A 48 -4.92 -1.89 -1.15
CA LEU A 48 -4.79 -3.18 -0.49
C LEU A 48 -5.88 -3.32 0.56
N PHE A 49 -6.56 -4.45 0.53
CA PHE A 49 -7.67 -4.73 1.46
C PHE A 49 -7.30 -5.92 2.31
N SER A 50 -7.65 -5.87 3.58
CA SER A 50 -7.42 -6.99 4.48
C SER A 50 -8.47 -6.99 5.58
N ASP A 51 -8.76 -8.15 6.13
CA ASP A 51 -9.61 -8.28 7.30
C ASP A 51 -8.86 -7.99 8.60
N SER A 52 -7.56 -7.76 8.53
CA SER A 52 -6.74 -7.44 9.69
C SER A 52 -5.76 -6.32 9.36
N ALA A 53 -5.57 -5.40 10.29
CA ALA A 53 -4.60 -4.32 10.13
C ALA A 53 -3.17 -4.86 10.01
N GLU A 54 -2.88 -5.96 10.66
CA GLU A 54 -1.56 -6.60 10.61
C GLU A 54 -1.17 -6.97 9.17
N GLY A 55 -2.14 -7.42 8.37
CA GLY A 55 -1.88 -7.80 6.99
C GLY A 55 -1.45 -6.66 6.10
N LEU A 56 -1.70 -5.43 6.51
CA LEU A 56 -1.39 -4.24 5.72
C LEU A 56 -0.15 -3.50 6.23
N LYS A 57 0.49 -4.00 7.27
CA LYS A 57 1.73 -3.42 7.74
C LYS A 57 2.85 -3.73 6.76
N ILE A 58 3.61 -2.72 6.45
CA ILE A 58 4.78 -2.85 5.60
C ILE A 58 5.98 -3.01 6.51
N ALA A 59 6.78 -4.03 6.26
CA ALA A 59 7.99 -4.23 7.01
C ALA A 59 8.89 -3.01 6.85
N GLU A 60 9.33 -2.44 7.96
CA GLU A 60 10.30 -1.37 7.90
C GLU A 60 11.63 -1.92 7.48
N PHE A 61 12.17 -1.33 6.46
CA PHE A 61 13.55 -1.58 6.12
C PHE A 61 14.40 -0.64 6.92
N SER A 62 15.39 -1.14 7.61
CA SER A 62 16.44 -0.23 7.93
C SER A 62 17.08 0.12 6.59
N GLU A 63 16.94 1.38 6.22
CA GLU A 63 17.57 1.90 5.05
C GLU A 63 19.06 1.61 5.14
N VAL A 64 19.49 0.73 4.29
CA VAL A 64 20.91 0.62 4.09
C VAL A 64 21.29 1.86 3.33
N ALA A 65 21.94 2.76 3.98
CA ALA A 65 22.54 3.87 3.31
C ALA A 65 23.54 3.29 2.32
N ALA A 66 23.12 3.21 1.14
CA ALA A 66 24.03 2.77 0.09
C ALA A 66 25.10 3.82 -0.11
#